data_9cbceb168017853cfcbb217463488b95
#
_entry.id   9cbceb168017853cfcbb217463488b95
#
_cell.length_a   1.000
_cell.length_b   1.000
_cell.length_c   1.000
_cell.angle_alpha   90.00
_cell.angle_beta   90.00
_cell.angle_gamma   90.00
#
_symmetry.space_group_name_H-M   'P 1'
#
loop_
_entity.id
_entity.type
_entity.pdbx_description
1 polymer ?
#
loop_
_entity_poly.entity_id
_entity_poly.type
_entity_poly.pdbx_seq_one_letter_code
_entity_poly.pdbx_strand_id
1 'polypeptide(L)'
;MKKVVTFGELMLRITPPGREMILQTPNMVCTFGGAEANVAVAVSAYGDEAKFVTALPKNDLGRAAVNELRRFGLDTSAIRFSDKRLGLYFTETGSNMRPSKVIYDRDNTAIAAVKPGDFDWDAILADADWFHVTGITPALSASLCDATIEALKKCKEKGITVSC
;
A
#
# COMPACT_ATOMS: atom_id res chain seq x y z
N MET A 1 -22.83 5.27 4.60
CA MET A 1 -21.36 5.06 4.56
C MET A 1 -21.04 4.37 3.25
N LYS A 2 -20.02 4.83 2.54
CA LYS A 2 -19.52 4.19 1.34
C LYS A 2 -18.43 3.17 1.70
N LYS A 3 -18.31 2.12 0.90
CA LYS A 3 -17.29 1.09 1.07
C LYS A 3 -16.25 1.22 -0.05
N VAL A 4 -15.06 1.66 0.31
CA VAL A 4 -13.96 1.90 -0.62
C VAL A 4 -12.91 0.80 -0.48
N VAL A 5 -12.60 0.12 -1.56
CA VAL A 5 -11.50 -0.85 -1.62
C VAL A 5 -10.32 -0.18 -2.30
N THR A 6 -9.13 -0.24 -1.70
CA THR A 6 -7.90 0.25 -2.31
C THR A 6 -6.90 -0.89 -2.47
N PHE A 7 -6.16 -0.91 -3.58
CA PHE A 7 -5.18 -1.97 -3.89
C PHE A 7 -3.82 -1.38 -4.21
N GLY A 8 -2.81 -1.72 -3.43
CA GLY A 8 -1.49 -1.17 -3.66
C GLY A 8 -0.41 -1.65 -2.68
N GLU A 9 0.76 -1.01 -2.76
CA GLU A 9 1.90 -1.32 -1.91
C GLU A 9 1.87 -0.54 -0.60
N LEU A 10 2.22 -1.22 0.48
CA LEU A 10 2.61 -0.60 1.75
C LEU A 10 4.09 -0.86 2.01
N MET A 11 4.85 0.21 2.22
CA MET A 11 6.30 0.15 2.46
C MET A 11 6.64 0.65 3.86
N LEU A 12 7.78 0.20 4.39
CA LEU A 12 8.39 0.83 5.54
C LEU A 12 9.17 2.07 5.09
N ARG A 13 8.78 3.22 5.59
CA ARG A 13 9.48 4.49 5.42
C ARG A 13 10.50 4.67 6.53
N ILE A 14 11.74 4.96 6.17
CA ILE A 14 12.85 5.18 7.07
C ILE A 14 13.38 6.60 6.86
N THR A 15 13.33 7.43 7.89
CA THR A 15 13.64 8.88 7.80
C THR A 15 14.53 9.27 8.96
N PRO A 16 15.65 10.01 8.74
CA PRO A 16 16.38 10.61 9.84
C PRO A 16 15.51 11.68 10.52
N PRO A 17 15.78 12.00 11.80
CA PRO A 17 15.03 13.02 12.50
C PRO A 17 15.28 14.42 11.93
N GLY A 18 14.26 15.26 11.98
CA GLY A 18 14.35 16.66 11.57
C GLY A 18 14.75 16.85 10.11
N ARG A 19 15.91 17.48 9.88
CA ARG A 19 16.46 17.78 8.55
C ARG A 19 17.85 17.18 8.33
N GLU A 20 18.19 16.17 9.12
CA GLU A 20 19.46 15.46 8.98
C GLU A 20 19.51 14.67 7.67
N MET A 21 20.71 14.40 7.19
CA MET A 21 20.91 13.50 6.04
C MET A 21 20.84 12.04 6.48
N ILE A 22 20.51 11.16 5.55
CA ILE A 22 20.51 9.71 5.79
C ILE A 22 21.90 9.30 6.30
N LEU A 23 21.91 8.57 7.44
CA LEU A 23 23.10 8.11 8.15
C LEU A 23 24.02 9.21 8.72
N GLN A 24 23.59 10.46 8.74
CA GLN A 24 24.25 11.51 9.52
C GLN A 24 24.09 11.25 11.03
N THR A 25 23.01 10.59 11.41
CA THR A 25 22.71 10.12 12.77
C THR A 25 22.46 8.61 12.76
N PRO A 26 22.74 7.87 13.84
CA PRO A 26 22.34 6.48 13.96
C PRO A 26 20.84 6.32 14.20
N ASN A 27 20.13 7.37 14.58
CA ASN A 27 18.70 7.34 14.89
C ASN A 27 17.88 7.49 13.62
N MET A 28 16.94 6.57 13.39
CA MET A 28 16.01 6.61 12.27
C MET A 28 14.58 6.45 12.77
N VAL A 29 13.68 7.24 12.22
CA VAL A 29 12.25 7.15 12.46
C VAL A 29 11.66 6.21 11.41
N CYS A 30 10.97 5.16 11.85
CA CYS A 30 10.31 4.19 10.99
C CYS A 30 8.79 4.40 11.03
N THR A 31 8.18 4.55 9.85
CA THR A 31 6.73 4.67 9.67
C THR A 31 6.31 3.85 8.46
N PHE A 32 5.00 3.62 8.29
CA PHE A 32 4.51 3.00 7.06
C PHE A 32 3.93 4.04 6.11
N GLY A 33 4.02 3.77 4.80
CA GLY A 33 3.46 4.63 3.78
C GLY A 33 3.24 3.89 2.46
N GLY A 34 2.21 4.32 1.74
CA GLY A 34 1.83 3.80 0.43
C GLY A 34 0.74 4.67 -0.14
N ALA A 35 0.72 4.89 -1.46
CA ALA A 35 -0.24 5.80 -2.09
C ALA A 35 -1.68 5.38 -1.78
N GLU A 36 -2.03 4.15 -2.10
CA GLU A 36 -3.38 3.61 -1.91
C GLU A 36 -3.71 3.38 -0.43
N ALA A 37 -2.70 3.06 0.41
CA ALA A 37 -2.88 2.97 1.85
C ALA A 37 -3.21 4.33 2.46
N ASN A 38 -2.56 5.41 2.01
CA ASN A 38 -2.86 6.76 2.44
C ASN A 38 -4.29 7.18 2.06
N VAL A 39 -4.76 6.79 0.86
CA VAL A 39 -6.15 7.01 0.44
C VAL A 39 -7.11 6.25 1.35
N ALA A 40 -6.84 4.98 1.66
CA ALA A 40 -7.68 4.19 2.56
C ALA A 40 -7.77 4.82 3.96
N VAL A 41 -6.63 5.28 4.51
CA VAL A 41 -6.60 5.98 5.80
C VAL A 41 -7.42 7.28 5.75
N ALA A 42 -7.29 8.06 4.67
CA ALA A 42 -8.08 9.29 4.51
C ALA A 42 -9.58 8.99 4.44
N VAL A 43 -10.00 7.99 3.67
CA VAL A 43 -11.41 7.54 3.57
C VAL A 43 -11.95 7.17 4.95
N SER A 44 -11.21 6.36 5.71
CA SER A 44 -11.59 5.99 7.08
C SER A 44 -11.69 7.22 8.01
N ALA A 45 -10.75 8.15 7.91
CA ALA A 45 -10.75 9.37 8.71
C ALA A 45 -11.95 10.31 8.40
N TYR A 46 -12.48 10.25 7.19
CA TYR A 46 -13.68 10.99 6.78
C TYR A 46 -15.00 10.26 7.11
N GLY A 47 -14.93 9.08 7.74
CA GLY A 47 -16.09 8.36 8.25
C GLY A 47 -16.70 7.34 7.29
N ASP A 48 -16.04 7.02 6.18
CA ASP A 48 -16.42 5.92 5.30
C ASP A 48 -15.65 4.64 5.62
N GLU A 49 -16.13 3.49 5.15
CA GLU A 49 -15.45 2.20 5.34
C GLU A 49 -14.34 2.03 4.30
N ALA A 50 -13.14 1.66 4.76
CA ALA A 50 -12.01 1.42 3.87
C ALA A 50 -11.42 0.01 4.07
N LYS A 51 -11.30 -0.73 2.97
CA LYS A 51 -10.60 -2.03 2.91
C LYS A 51 -9.32 -1.85 2.11
N PHE A 52 -8.19 -2.24 2.68
CA PHE A 52 -6.91 -2.19 1.98
C PHE A 52 -6.46 -3.58 1.55
N VAL A 53 -6.22 -3.75 0.26
CA VAL A 53 -5.76 -5.00 -0.36
C VAL A 53 -4.28 -4.86 -0.69
N THR A 54 -3.48 -5.80 -0.21
CA THR A 54 -2.03 -5.84 -0.46
C THR A 54 -1.46 -7.21 -0.14
N ALA A 55 -0.17 -7.42 -0.46
CA ALA A 55 0.58 -8.55 0.03
C ALA A 55 1.75 -8.07 0.91
N LEU A 56 1.93 -8.71 2.07
CA LEU A 56 2.94 -8.38 3.07
C LEU A 56 3.81 -9.60 3.41
N PRO A 57 5.00 -9.41 3.99
CA PRO A 57 5.83 -10.51 4.45
C PRO A 57 5.21 -11.23 5.66
N LYS A 58 5.40 -12.54 5.72
CA LYS A 58 4.98 -13.39 6.86
C LYS A 58 6.00 -13.30 8.01
N ASN A 59 6.17 -12.10 8.57
CA ASN A 59 7.08 -11.83 9.68
C ASN A 59 6.57 -10.66 10.53
N ASP A 60 7.39 -10.22 11.50
CA ASP A 60 7.04 -9.14 12.44
C ASP A 60 6.80 -7.79 11.75
N LEU A 61 7.52 -7.49 10.65
CA LEU A 61 7.31 -6.26 9.89
C LEU A 61 5.92 -6.27 9.24
N GLY A 62 5.50 -7.39 8.64
CA GLY A 62 4.16 -7.51 8.08
C GLY A 62 3.07 -7.41 9.15
N ARG A 63 3.28 -8.01 10.33
CA ARG A 63 2.35 -7.85 11.47
C ARG A 63 2.27 -6.41 11.96
N ALA A 64 3.41 -5.73 12.07
CA ALA A 64 3.45 -4.31 12.46
C ALA A 64 2.70 -3.43 11.44
N ALA A 65 2.88 -3.71 10.14
CA ALA A 65 2.17 -3.01 9.07
C ALA A 65 0.64 -3.18 9.19
N VAL A 66 0.15 -4.41 9.43
CA VAL A 66 -1.28 -4.66 9.65
C VAL A 66 -1.80 -3.91 10.89
N ASN A 67 -1.05 -3.94 11.99
CA ASN A 67 -1.45 -3.24 13.23
C ASN A 67 -1.54 -1.72 13.00
N GLU A 68 -0.63 -1.15 12.24
CA GLU A 68 -0.69 0.27 11.88
C GLU A 68 -1.94 0.61 11.07
N LEU A 69 -2.28 -0.19 10.06
CA LEU A 69 -3.49 0.01 9.27
C LEU A 69 -4.76 -0.10 10.14
N ARG A 70 -4.82 -1.10 11.02
CA ARG A 70 -5.94 -1.29 11.96
C ARG A 70 -6.08 -0.14 12.94
N ARG A 71 -4.99 0.49 13.35
CA ARG A 71 -5.02 1.69 14.21
C ARG A 71 -5.82 2.83 13.58
N PHE A 72 -5.84 2.89 12.24
CA PHE A 72 -6.63 3.85 11.46
C PHE A 72 -8.02 3.33 11.08
N GLY A 73 -8.44 2.17 11.62
CA GLY A 73 -9.79 1.62 11.39
C GLY A 73 -9.98 0.90 10.05
N LEU A 74 -8.90 0.56 9.33
CA LEU A 74 -9.01 -0.12 8.04
C LEU A 74 -9.38 -1.59 8.19
N ASP A 75 -10.23 -2.08 7.29
CA ASP A 75 -10.41 -3.52 7.08
C ASP A 75 -9.16 -4.09 6.39
N THR A 76 -8.49 -5.00 7.11
CA THR A 76 -7.26 -5.67 6.70
C THR A 76 -7.49 -7.14 6.34
N SER A 77 -8.74 -7.58 6.22
CA SER A 77 -9.10 -8.99 5.98
C SER A 77 -8.60 -9.53 4.64
N ALA A 78 -8.40 -8.64 3.65
CA ALA A 78 -7.92 -8.98 2.32
C ALA A 78 -6.38 -8.87 2.16
N ILE A 79 -5.63 -8.73 3.26
CA ILE A 79 -4.17 -8.73 3.23
C ILE A 79 -3.64 -10.15 3.13
N ARG A 80 -2.87 -10.42 2.07
CA ARG A 80 -2.18 -11.68 1.85
C ARG A 80 -0.78 -11.67 2.46
N PHE A 81 -0.34 -12.81 3.01
CA PHE A 81 1.03 -12.98 3.51
C PHE A 81 1.84 -13.90 2.60
N SER A 82 3.12 -13.57 2.38
CA SER A 82 4.06 -14.35 1.59
C SER A 82 5.45 -14.37 2.24
N ASP A 83 6.34 -15.22 1.71
CA ASP A 83 7.73 -15.28 2.16
C ASP A 83 8.63 -14.21 1.51
N LYS A 84 8.05 -13.32 0.69
CA LYS A 84 8.74 -12.19 0.08
C LYS A 84 8.88 -11.03 1.07
N ARG A 85 9.79 -10.11 0.77
CA ARG A 85 10.15 -8.98 1.65
C ARG A 85 9.11 -7.84 1.61
N LEU A 86 9.18 -6.97 2.60
CA LEU A 86 8.53 -5.67 2.58
C LEU A 86 9.35 -4.70 1.72
N GLY A 87 8.68 -3.84 0.96
CA GLY A 87 9.31 -2.70 0.32
C GLY A 87 9.78 -1.68 1.34
N LEU A 88 10.92 -1.05 1.07
CA LEU A 88 11.48 0.02 1.90
C LEU A 88 11.63 1.28 1.06
N TYR A 89 11.56 2.43 1.71
CA TYR A 89 12.07 3.66 1.13
C TYR A 89 12.66 4.57 2.21
N PHE A 90 13.72 5.26 1.81
CA PHE A 90 14.41 6.22 2.66
C PHE A 90 14.06 7.61 2.19
N THR A 91 13.73 8.50 3.13
CA THR A 91 13.41 9.89 2.81
C THR A 91 14.29 10.83 3.60
N GLU A 92 14.79 11.85 2.93
CA GLU A 92 15.48 12.99 3.53
C GLU A 92 14.63 14.24 3.34
N THR A 93 14.32 14.92 4.41
CA THR A 93 13.65 16.22 4.34
C THR A 93 14.64 17.27 3.84
N GLY A 94 14.26 18.02 2.84
CA GLY A 94 15.05 19.14 2.34
C GLY A 94 15.28 20.21 3.38
N SER A 95 16.36 20.97 3.21
CA SER A 95 16.70 22.10 4.08
C SER A 95 17.31 23.23 3.27
N ASN A 96 16.69 24.41 3.30
CA ASN A 96 17.11 25.57 2.53
C ASN A 96 17.25 25.21 1.03
N MET A 97 18.44 25.29 0.45
CA MET A 97 18.70 24.99 -0.97
C MET A 97 18.89 23.48 -1.24
N ARG A 98 18.98 22.64 -0.20
CA ARG A 98 19.07 21.18 -0.36
C ARG A 98 17.69 20.61 -0.58
N PRO A 99 17.40 19.98 -1.74
CA PRO A 99 16.10 19.37 -2.00
C PRO A 99 15.86 18.15 -1.11
N SER A 100 14.60 17.77 -0.95
CA SER A 100 14.23 16.47 -0.38
C SER A 100 14.72 15.34 -1.30
N LYS A 101 15.06 14.19 -0.70
CA LYS A 101 15.55 13.01 -1.41
C LYS A 101 14.75 11.78 -1.02
N VAL A 102 14.49 10.93 -1.99
CA VAL A 102 13.86 9.62 -1.77
C VAL A 102 14.70 8.54 -2.44
N ILE A 103 14.98 7.47 -1.71
CA ILE A 103 15.65 6.28 -2.22
C ILE A 103 14.71 5.09 -2.02
N TYR A 104 14.36 4.41 -3.10
CA TYR A 104 13.51 3.22 -3.04
C TYR A 104 14.36 1.95 -3.03
N ASP A 105 13.97 1.01 -2.17
CA ASP A 105 14.44 -0.37 -2.14
C ASP A 105 13.18 -1.27 -2.10
N ARG A 106 12.59 -1.51 -3.28
CA ARG A 106 11.27 -2.14 -3.42
C ARG A 106 11.22 -3.26 -4.46
N ASP A 107 12.36 -3.78 -4.89
CA ASP A 107 12.42 -4.90 -5.82
C ASP A 107 12.07 -6.22 -5.12
N ASN A 108 11.39 -7.12 -5.84
CA ASN A 108 11.04 -8.47 -5.36
C ASN A 108 10.24 -8.49 -4.04
N THR A 109 9.42 -7.48 -3.81
CA THR A 109 8.56 -7.37 -2.63
C THR A 109 7.38 -8.35 -2.69
N ALA A 110 6.71 -8.52 -1.54
CA ALA A 110 5.52 -9.37 -1.43
C ALA A 110 4.44 -8.96 -2.43
N ILE A 111 4.17 -7.66 -2.56
CA ILE A 111 3.16 -7.14 -3.49
C ILE A 111 3.63 -7.26 -4.94
N ALA A 112 4.91 -7.01 -5.26
CA ALA A 112 5.43 -7.13 -6.62
C ALA A 112 5.38 -8.58 -7.15
N ALA A 113 5.32 -9.57 -6.27
CA ALA A 113 5.22 -10.99 -6.61
C ALA A 113 3.78 -11.49 -6.80
N VAL A 114 2.78 -10.66 -6.59
CA VAL A 114 1.36 -11.00 -6.78
C VAL A 114 1.07 -11.32 -8.25
N LYS A 115 0.19 -12.29 -8.46
CA LYS A 115 -0.23 -12.79 -9.77
C LYS A 115 -1.76 -12.76 -9.88
N PRO A 116 -2.32 -12.79 -11.08
CA PRO A 116 -3.74 -13.05 -11.27
C PRO A 116 -4.19 -14.34 -10.53
N GLY A 117 -5.36 -14.28 -9.91
CA GLY A 117 -5.89 -15.36 -9.09
C GLY A 117 -5.38 -15.43 -7.64
N ASP A 118 -4.44 -14.57 -7.25
CA ASP A 118 -3.93 -14.52 -5.88
C ASP A 118 -4.92 -13.90 -4.89
N PHE A 119 -5.89 -13.11 -5.38
CA PHE A 119 -6.96 -12.50 -4.60
C PHE A 119 -8.33 -12.97 -5.09
N ASP A 120 -9.22 -13.29 -4.16
CA ASP A 120 -10.64 -13.53 -4.46
C ASP A 120 -11.36 -12.17 -4.60
N TRP A 121 -11.26 -11.60 -5.82
CA TRP A 121 -11.89 -10.32 -6.11
C TRP A 121 -13.41 -10.35 -5.99
N ASP A 122 -14.05 -11.51 -6.18
CA ASP A 122 -15.50 -11.62 -6.03
C ASP A 122 -15.92 -11.44 -4.58
N ALA A 123 -15.18 -12.00 -3.64
CA ALA A 123 -15.40 -11.81 -2.21
C ALA A 123 -14.95 -10.43 -1.73
N ILE A 124 -13.79 -9.94 -2.20
CA ILE A 124 -13.23 -8.64 -1.78
C ILE A 124 -14.13 -7.47 -2.18
N LEU A 125 -14.74 -7.56 -3.36
CA LEU A 125 -15.56 -6.53 -3.98
C LEU A 125 -17.07 -6.74 -3.79
N ALA A 126 -17.51 -7.73 -2.98
CA ALA A 126 -18.91 -8.14 -2.89
C ALA A 126 -19.85 -6.98 -2.49
N ASP A 127 -19.37 -6.07 -1.65
CA ASP A 127 -20.13 -4.94 -1.11
C ASP A 127 -19.46 -3.59 -1.32
N ALA A 128 -18.48 -3.53 -2.25
CA ALA A 128 -17.73 -2.30 -2.54
C ALA A 128 -18.54 -1.33 -3.42
N ASP A 129 -18.53 -0.06 -3.04
CA ASP A 129 -19.07 1.05 -3.87
C ASP A 129 -17.99 1.63 -4.79
N TRP A 130 -16.72 1.58 -4.36
CA TRP A 130 -15.61 2.24 -5.04
C TRP A 130 -14.34 1.40 -4.94
N PHE A 131 -13.56 1.37 -6.01
CA PHE A 131 -12.23 0.79 -6.06
C PHE A 131 -11.21 1.85 -6.46
N HIS A 132 -10.10 1.93 -5.73
CA HIS A 132 -9.01 2.85 -6.02
C HIS A 132 -7.68 2.12 -6.18
N VAL A 133 -6.95 2.46 -7.24
CA VAL A 133 -5.58 2.02 -7.50
C VAL A 133 -4.83 3.17 -8.16
N THR A 134 -3.53 3.30 -7.94
CA THR A 134 -2.71 4.28 -8.68
C THR A 134 -1.91 3.59 -9.78
N GLY A 135 -1.37 4.38 -10.71
CA GLY A 135 -0.49 3.87 -11.76
C GLY A 135 0.84 3.28 -11.26
N ILE A 136 1.18 3.50 -9.98
CA ILE A 136 2.38 2.90 -9.37
C ILE A 136 2.22 1.39 -9.20
N THR A 137 1.07 0.92 -8.74
CA THR A 137 0.84 -0.49 -8.46
C THR A 137 1.07 -1.40 -9.68
N PRO A 138 0.45 -1.18 -10.85
CA PRO A 138 0.74 -1.98 -12.03
C PRO A 138 2.17 -1.81 -12.57
N ALA A 139 2.86 -0.74 -12.23
CA ALA A 139 4.23 -0.48 -12.70
C ALA A 139 5.30 -1.27 -11.92
N LEU A 140 4.96 -1.92 -10.80
CA LEU A 140 5.92 -2.65 -9.97
C LEU A 140 6.39 -3.97 -10.59
N SER A 141 5.53 -4.65 -11.33
CA SER A 141 5.88 -5.87 -12.06
C SER A 141 4.82 -6.21 -13.12
N ALA A 142 5.20 -6.98 -14.13
CA ALA A 142 4.27 -7.45 -15.16
C ALA A 142 3.13 -8.29 -14.55
N SER A 143 3.44 -9.19 -13.60
CA SER A 143 2.41 -10.02 -12.95
C SER A 143 1.43 -9.20 -12.10
N LEU A 144 1.92 -8.16 -11.42
CA LEU A 144 1.05 -7.25 -10.65
C LEU A 144 0.21 -6.35 -11.57
N CYS A 145 0.73 -5.99 -12.74
CA CYS A 145 -0.05 -5.32 -13.79
C CYS A 145 -1.24 -6.20 -14.21
N ASP A 146 -0.99 -7.46 -14.52
CA ASP A 146 -2.04 -8.41 -14.91
C ASP A 146 -3.06 -8.61 -13.78
N ALA A 147 -2.62 -8.74 -12.53
CA ALA A 147 -3.50 -8.82 -11.36
C ALA A 147 -4.33 -7.54 -11.14
N THR A 148 -3.75 -6.38 -11.44
CA THR A 148 -4.48 -5.10 -11.39
C THR A 148 -5.56 -5.06 -12.47
N ILE A 149 -5.26 -5.49 -13.69
CA ILE A 149 -6.22 -5.58 -14.79
C ILE A 149 -7.36 -6.55 -14.44
N GLU A 150 -7.05 -7.68 -13.79
CA GLU A 150 -8.06 -8.61 -13.28
C GLU A 150 -9.03 -7.92 -12.31
N ALA A 151 -8.52 -7.21 -11.32
CA ALA A 151 -9.34 -6.44 -10.37
C ALA A 151 -10.24 -5.42 -11.09
N LEU A 152 -9.68 -4.67 -12.03
CA LEU A 152 -10.42 -3.65 -12.80
C LEU A 152 -11.54 -4.25 -13.66
N LYS A 153 -11.31 -5.43 -14.27
CA LYS A 153 -12.35 -6.17 -15.02
C LYS A 153 -13.48 -6.57 -14.07
N LYS A 154 -13.15 -7.09 -12.88
CA LYS A 154 -14.15 -7.45 -11.86
C LYS A 154 -14.95 -6.24 -11.38
N CYS A 155 -14.31 -5.10 -11.18
CA CYS A 155 -15.02 -3.86 -10.86
C CYS A 155 -16.02 -3.47 -11.97
N LYS A 156 -15.60 -3.56 -13.25
CA LYS A 156 -16.47 -3.27 -14.39
C LYS A 156 -17.66 -4.22 -14.46
N GLU A 157 -17.43 -5.54 -14.28
CA GLU A 157 -18.50 -6.55 -14.27
C GLU A 157 -19.54 -6.29 -13.18
N LYS A 158 -19.09 -5.79 -12.01
CA LYS A 158 -19.96 -5.50 -10.87
C LYS A 158 -20.52 -4.06 -10.87
N GLY A 159 -20.17 -3.23 -11.83
CA GLY A 159 -20.62 -1.82 -11.90
C GLY A 159 -20.02 -0.92 -10.80
N ILE A 160 -18.88 -1.30 -10.22
CA ILE A 160 -18.19 -0.55 -9.17
C ILE A 160 -17.45 0.63 -9.78
N THR A 161 -17.57 1.81 -9.18
CA THR A 161 -16.82 3.01 -9.61
C THR A 161 -15.33 2.81 -9.37
N VAL A 162 -14.52 3.19 -10.36
CA VAL A 162 -13.05 3.08 -10.29
C VAL A 162 -12.41 4.45 -10.39
N SER A 163 -11.36 4.68 -9.58
CA SER A 163 -10.44 5.81 -9.71
C SER A 163 -8.98 5.36 -9.78
N CYS A 164 -8.20 6.12 -10.56
CA CYS A 164 -6.77 5.95 -10.71
C CYS A 164 -6.06 7.31 -10.58
#